data_9018ea8d1b2b69113768dcfb4eb8ed49
#
_entry.id   9018ea8d1b2b69113768dcfb4eb8ed49
#
_cell.length_a   1.000
_cell.length_b   1.000
_cell.length_c   1.000
_cell.angle_alpha   90.00
_cell.angle_beta   90.00
_cell.angle_gamma   90.00
#
_symmetry.space_group_name_H-M   'P 1'
#
loop_
_entity.id
_entity.type
_entity.pdbx_description
1 polymer ?
#
loop_
_entity_poly.entity_id
_entity_poly.type
_entity_poly.pdbx_seq_one_letter_code
_entity_poly.pdbx_strand_id
1 'polypeptide(L)'
;MYTYSVLPAYCRAQKRETEMNMMESMLNEFNEEVVVTKRVLDRVPADKLAWKPHPRSMSLGQLALHIATVPGSLAIITRPDTFDVSQNNFNPPDPKDNEEIHAALEQSIRNVEETLKGATEETAQGHWHLMVGEKEIMSTPRSSAWRSIMLNHWYHHRGQLAVYLRLLDIPVPSIYGPSADESPFS
;
A
#
# COMPACT_ATOMS: atom_id res chain seq x y z
N MET A 1 -42.39 20.56 49.65
CA MET A 1 -41.63 19.30 49.89
C MET A 1 -41.97 18.37 48.73
N TYR A 2 -41.24 18.41 47.65
CA TYR A 2 -41.42 17.53 46.50
C TYR A 2 -40.07 16.86 46.21
N THR A 3 -40.12 15.57 46.31
CA THR A 3 -39.05 14.60 46.21
C THR A 3 -38.54 14.55 44.77
N TYR A 4 -37.22 14.65 44.59
CA TYR A 4 -36.54 14.35 43.34
C TYR A 4 -36.68 12.88 42.98
N SER A 5 -37.41 12.59 41.95
CA SER A 5 -37.48 11.27 41.34
C SER A 5 -36.22 11.01 40.56
N VAL A 6 -35.62 9.90 40.87
CA VAL A 6 -34.44 9.29 40.29
C VAL A 6 -34.66 9.09 38.79
N LEU A 7 -33.85 9.73 37.95
CA LEU A 7 -33.79 9.43 36.51
C LEU A 7 -33.32 7.99 36.33
N PRO A 8 -34.01 7.19 35.51
CA PRO A 8 -33.67 5.80 35.31
C PRO A 8 -32.34 5.64 34.60
N ALA A 9 -31.64 4.55 34.93
CA ALA A 9 -30.34 4.13 34.45
C ALA A 9 -30.25 3.83 32.93
N TYR A 10 -30.95 4.61 32.11
CA TYR A 10 -31.00 4.43 30.65
C TYR A 10 -29.84 5.09 29.91
N CYS A 11 -28.93 5.74 30.61
CA CYS A 11 -27.80 6.46 30.02
C CYS A 11 -26.46 5.71 30.04
N ARG A 12 -26.46 4.39 30.20
CA ARG A 12 -25.22 3.59 30.26
C ARG A 12 -25.11 2.48 29.21
N ALA A 13 -25.93 2.51 28.18
CA ALA A 13 -25.75 1.64 27.02
C ALA A 13 -25.63 2.46 25.73
N GLN A 14 -24.89 3.57 25.76
CA GLN A 14 -24.27 4.01 24.51
C GLN A 14 -23.24 2.92 24.19
N LYS A 15 -23.57 2.07 23.19
CA LYS A 15 -22.58 1.35 22.42
C LYS A 15 -21.38 2.30 22.26
N ARG A 16 -20.23 1.92 22.78
CA ARG A 16 -18.98 2.36 22.20
C ARG A 16 -19.08 1.90 20.75
N GLU A 17 -19.49 2.76 19.86
CA GLU A 17 -19.02 2.69 18.47
C GLU A 17 -17.53 2.65 18.64
N THR A 18 -16.94 1.50 18.34
CA THR A 18 -15.49 1.31 18.44
C THR A 18 -14.97 2.27 17.37
N GLU A 19 -14.49 3.45 17.79
CA GLU A 19 -13.78 4.33 16.87
C GLU A 19 -12.67 3.48 16.29
N MET A 20 -12.74 3.25 14.97
CA MET A 20 -11.76 2.48 14.24
C MET A 20 -10.42 3.18 14.42
N ASN A 21 -9.43 2.50 14.99
CA ASN A 21 -8.13 3.10 15.20
C ASN A 21 -7.41 3.32 13.85
N MET A 22 -6.37 4.14 13.86
CA MET A 22 -5.64 4.54 12.64
C MET A 22 -5.10 3.32 11.88
N MET A 23 -4.55 2.33 12.58
CA MET A 23 -3.98 1.13 11.97
C MET A 23 -5.05 0.25 11.32
N GLU A 24 -6.21 0.11 11.97
CA GLU A 24 -7.37 -0.61 11.39
C GLU A 24 -7.89 0.10 10.14
N SER A 25 -8.01 1.42 10.18
CA SER A 25 -8.43 2.21 9.01
C SER A 25 -7.45 2.06 7.85
N MET A 26 -6.16 2.12 8.12
CA MET A 26 -5.12 1.97 7.10
C MET A 26 -5.06 0.55 6.55
N LEU A 27 -5.26 -0.46 7.41
CA LEU A 27 -5.31 -1.86 6.98
C LEU A 27 -6.54 -2.14 6.11
N ASN A 28 -7.70 -1.57 6.45
CA ASN A 28 -8.90 -1.70 5.63
C ASN A 28 -8.69 -1.08 4.26
N GLU A 29 -8.18 0.16 4.19
CA GLU A 29 -7.82 0.80 2.93
C GLU A 29 -6.83 -0.05 2.12
N PHE A 30 -5.77 -0.55 2.76
CA PHE A 30 -4.79 -1.41 2.10
C PHE A 30 -5.45 -2.66 1.50
N ASN A 31 -6.35 -3.32 2.23
CA ASN A 31 -7.03 -4.53 1.75
C ASN A 31 -7.96 -4.26 0.56
N GLU A 32 -8.67 -3.14 0.56
CA GLU A 32 -9.48 -2.70 -0.59
C GLU A 32 -8.58 -2.46 -1.82
N GLU A 33 -7.45 -1.80 -1.62
CA GLU A 33 -6.49 -1.49 -2.67
C GLU A 33 -5.74 -2.73 -3.21
N VAL A 34 -5.57 -3.77 -2.39
CA VAL A 34 -5.06 -5.08 -2.83
C VAL A 34 -5.97 -5.67 -3.92
N VAL A 35 -7.28 -5.61 -3.74
CA VAL A 35 -8.24 -6.13 -4.74
C VAL A 35 -8.06 -5.41 -6.08
N VAL A 36 -7.98 -4.09 -6.04
CA VAL A 36 -7.79 -3.28 -7.26
C VAL A 36 -6.42 -3.56 -7.90
N THR A 37 -5.37 -3.68 -7.09
CA THR A 37 -4.01 -3.95 -7.57
C THR A 37 -3.91 -5.33 -8.23
N LYS A 38 -4.52 -6.36 -7.65
CA LYS A 38 -4.59 -7.70 -8.27
C LYS A 38 -5.19 -7.63 -9.67
N ARG A 39 -6.32 -6.93 -9.82
CA ARG A 39 -6.99 -6.76 -11.12
C ARG A 39 -6.09 -6.08 -12.18
N VAL A 40 -5.26 -5.13 -11.77
CA VAL A 40 -4.32 -4.47 -12.69
C VAL A 40 -3.15 -5.40 -13.02
N LEU A 41 -2.59 -6.12 -12.04
CA LEU A 41 -1.51 -7.08 -12.26
C LEU A 41 -1.94 -8.27 -13.11
N ASP A 42 -3.20 -8.72 -12.99
CA ASP A 42 -3.78 -9.79 -13.82
C ASP A 42 -3.83 -9.44 -15.33
N ARG A 43 -3.71 -8.16 -15.66
CA ARG A 43 -3.66 -7.69 -17.07
C ARG A 43 -2.25 -7.69 -17.65
N VAL A 44 -1.21 -7.94 -16.85
CA VAL A 44 0.18 -7.92 -17.31
C VAL A 44 0.44 -9.12 -18.24
N PRO A 45 0.77 -8.90 -19.54
CA PRO A 45 1.02 -9.99 -20.46
C PRO A 45 2.41 -10.60 -20.23
N ALA A 46 2.45 -11.92 -20.06
CA ALA A 46 3.68 -12.65 -19.74
C ALA A 46 4.73 -12.56 -20.84
N ASP A 47 4.33 -12.41 -22.09
CA ASP A 47 5.23 -12.28 -23.26
C ASP A 47 5.80 -10.86 -23.44
N LYS A 48 5.40 -9.89 -22.60
CA LYS A 48 5.81 -8.48 -22.69
C LYS A 48 6.59 -7.99 -21.46
N LEU A 49 6.98 -8.84 -20.54
CA LEU A 49 7.66 -8.44 -19.30
C LEU A 49 8.91 -7.57 -19.55
N ALA A 50 9.66 -7.84 -20.61
CA ALA A 50 10.87 -7.07 -20.97
C ALA A 50 10.56 -5.75 -21.72
N TRP A 51 9.29 -5.49 -22.11
CA TRP A 51 8.92 -4.28 -22.84
C TRP A 51 9.09 -3.02 -21.99
N LYS A 52 9.52 -1.92 -22.62
CA LYS A 52 9.71 -0.60 -21.99
C LYS A 52 9.08 0.49 -22.85
N PRO A 53 8.37 1.47 -22.26
CA PRO A 53 7.85 2.62 -23.01
C PRO A 53 8.99 3.56 -23.42
N HIS A 54 10.10 3.55 -22.69
CA HIS A 54 11.29 4.35 -22.94
C HIS A 54 12.53 3.63 -22.36
N PRO A 55 13.74 3.73 -22.99
CA PRO A 55 14.95 3.05 -22.51
C PRO A 55 15.34 3.36 -21.06
N ARG A 56 14.97 4.53 -20.54
CA ARG A 56 15.25 4.98 -19.16
C ARG A 56 14.16 4.54 -18.15
N SER A 57 13.06 3.97 -18.61
CA SER A 57 11.96 3.49 -17.74
C SER A 57 12.23 2.07 -17.26
N MET A 58 11.57 1.69 -16.17
CA MET A 58 11.43 0.28 -15.80
C MET A 58 10.77 -0.50 -16.93
N SER A 59 11.09 -1.79 -17.06
CA SER A 59 10.31 -2.68 -17.92
C SER A 59 8.91 -2.90 -17.32
N LEU A 60 7.99 -3.43 -18.12
CA LEU A 60 6.66 -3.80 -17.66
C LEU A 60 6.73 -4.76 -16.47
N GLY A 61 7.57 -5.79 -16.56
CA GLY A 61 7.78 -6.75 -15.49
C GLY A 61 8.41 -6.11 -14.25
N GLN A 62 9.44 -5.27 -14.42
CA GLN A 62 10.06 -4.54 -13.30
C GLN A 62 9.04 -3.66 -12.57
N LEU A 63 8.20 -2.93 -13.30
CA LEU A 63 7.17 -2.09 -12.71
C LEU A 63 6.10 -2.93 -12.00
N ALA A 64 5.66 -4.03 -12.59
CA ALA A 64 4.68 -4.94 -11.99
C ALA A 64 5.22 -5.58 -10.70
N LEU A 65 6.47 -6.08 -10.73
CA LEU A 65 7.12 -6.65 -9.54
C LEU A 65 7.36 -5.58 -8.46
N HIS A 66 7.72 -4.36 -8.85
CA HIS A 66 7.85 -3.23 -7.93
C HIS A 66 6.53 -2.91 -7.23
N ILE A 67 5.43 -2.86 -7.97
CA ILE A 67 4.08 -2.69 -7.41
C ILE A 67 3.74 -3.83 -6.43
N ALA A 68 4.09 -5.06 -6.77
CA ALA A 68 3.84 -6.21 -5.91
C ALA A 68 4.65 -6.16 -4.60
N THR A 69 5.87 -5.62 -4.62
CA THR A 69 6.79 -5.66 -3.48
C THR A 69 6.79 -4.42 -2.60
N VAL A 70 6.48 -3.24 -3.15
CA VAL A 70 6.61 -1.94 -2.45
C VAL A 70 5.89 -1.90 -1.11
N PRO A 71 4.61 -2.25 -0.96
CA PRO A 71 3.93 -2.08 0.33
C PRO A 71 4.57 -2.92 1.43
N GLY A 72 4.87 -4.19 1.14
CA GLY A 72 5.46 -5.10 2.11
C GLY A 72 6.91 -4.73 2.48
N SER A 73 7.70 -4.28 1.50
CA SER A 73 9.07 -3.81 1.75
C SER A 73 9.07 -2.57 2.63
N LEU A 74 8.20 -1.59 2.33
CA LEU A 74 8.10 -0.37 3.10
C LEU A 74 7.51 -0.61 4.50
N ALA A 75 6.59 -1.55 4.65
CA ALA A 75 6.10 -1.98 5.95
C ALA A 75 7.25 -2.54 6.82
N ILE A 76 8.13 -3.37 6.25
CA ILE A 76 9.27 -3.97 6.98
C ILE A 76 10.30 -2.92 7.38
N ILE A 77 10.74 -2.06 6.44
CA ILE A 77 11.80 -1.09 6.75
C ILE A 77 11.37 0.00 7.72
N THR A 78 10.08 0.16 7.95
CA THR A 78 9.53 1.08 8.96
C THR A 78 9.32 0.43 10.33
N ARG A 79 9.59 -0.86 10.51
CA ARG A 79 9.49 -1.52 11.83
C ARG A 79 10.56 -1.01 12.81
N PRO A 80 11.86 -0.95 12.45
CA PRO A 80 12.87 -0.32 13.30
C PRO A 80 12.71 1.21 13.29
N ASP A 81 13.32 1.89 14.26
CA ASP A 81 13.25 3.36 14.35
C ASP A 81 14.04 4.05 13.23
N THR A 82 15.05 3.38 12.69
CA THR A 82 15.93 3.93 11.64
C THR A 82 16.09 2.92 10.51
N PHE A 83 16.22 3.43 9.28
CA PHE A 83 16.56 2.63 8.11
C PHE A 83 17.63 3.35 7.26
N ASP A 84 18.76 2.70 7.01
CA ASP A 84 19.84 3.22 6.16
C ASP A 84 19.69 2.70 4.73
N VAL A 85 19.42 3.62 3.80
CA VAL A 85 19.26 3.28 2.37
C VAL A 85 20.58 3.10 1.63
N SER A 86 21.72 3.47 2.22
CA SER A 86 23.03 3.44 1.53
C SER A 86 23.45 2.04 1.10
N GLN A 87 22.91 1.00 1.76
CA GLN A 87 23.21 -0.40 1.47
C GLN A 87 22.16 -1.06 0.57
N ASN A 88 21.15 -0.32 0.11
CA ASN A 88 20.03 -0.88 -0.62
C ASN A 88 20.16 -0.62 -2.13
N ASN A 89 19.91 -1.65 -2.91
CA ASN A 89 19.76 -1.53 -4.35
C ASN A 89 18.27 -1.34 -4.68
N PHE A 90 17.90 -0.15 -5.16
CA PHE A 90 16.53 0.18 -5.53
C PHE A 90 16.17 -0.18 -6.99
N ASN A 91 17.07 -0.82 -7.73
CA ASN A 91 16.74 -1.30 -9.06
C ASN A 91 15.95 -2.61 -8.92
N PRO A 92 14.66 -2.63 -9.30
CA PRO A 92 13.89 -3.86 -9.23
C PRO A 92 14.47 -4.88 -10.22
N PRO A 93 14.60 -6.18 -9.81
CA PRO A 93 15.00 -7.23 -10.72
C PRO A 93 13.93 -7.45 -11.81
N ASP A 94 14.31 -8.08 -12.89
CA ASP A 94 13.35 -8.58 -13.88
C ASP A 94 12.69 -9.85 -13.31
N PRO A 95 11.35 -9.93 -13.24
CA PRO A 95 10.65 -11.14 -12.83
C PRO A 95 10.75 -12.21 -13.92
N LYS A 96 10.73 -13.47 -13.53
CA LYS A 96 10.75 -14.62 -14.45
C LYS A 96 9.42 -14.74 -15.21
N ASP A 97 8.32 -14.54 -14.48
CA ASP A 97 6.96 -14.75 -14.93
C ASP A 97 5.96 -14.00 -14.04
N ASN A 98 4.67 -14.14 -14.36
CA ASN A 98 3.59 -13.53 -13.58
C ASN A 98 3.38 -14.24 -12.23
N GLU A 99 3.74 -15.52 -12.10
CA GLU A 99 3.59 -16.25 -10.83
C GLU A 99 4.52 -15.64 -9.76
N GLU A 100 5.74 -15.26 -10.14
CA GLU A 100 6.67 -14.56 -9.24
C GLU A 100 6.09 -13.21 -8.78
N ILE A 101 5.46 -12.44 -9.68
CA ILE A 101 4.82 -11.17 -9.35
C ILE A 101 3.68 -11.38 -8.35
N HIS A 102 2.81 -12.35 -8.58
CA HIS A 102 1.69 -12.64 -7.68
C HIS A 102 2.17 -13.18 -6.32
N ALA A 103 3.16 -14.06 -6.31
CA ALA A 103 3.76 -14.58 -5.07
C ALA A 103 4.40 -13.44 -4.24
N ALA A 104 5.05 -12.48 -4.89
CA ALA A 104 5.63 -11.30 -4.25
C ALA A 104 4.53 -10.40 -3.63
N LEU A 105 3.40 -10.22 -4.31
CA LEU A 105 2.25 -9.50 -3.75
C LEU A 105 1.68 -10.20 -2.52
N GLU A 106 1.49 -11.51 -2.56
CA GLU A 106 1.00 -12.26 -1.40
C GLU A 106 1.96 -12.16 -0.19
N GLN A 107 3.27 -12.16 -0.42
CA GLN A 107 4.24 -11.91 0.65
C GLN A 107 4.14 -10.47 1.17
N SER A 108 3.96 -9.51 0.27
CA SER A 108 3.80 -8.10 0.59
C SER A 108 2.57 -7.86 1.49
N ILE A 109 1.45 -8.51 1.17
CA ILE A 109 0.22 -8.46 1.97
C ILE A 109 0.48 -8.93 3.39
N ARG A 110 1.10 -10.09 3.57
CA ARG A 110 1.44 -10.61 4.90
C ARG A 110 2.30 -9.64 5.70
N ASN A 111 3.31 -9.04 5.06
CA ASN A 111 4.22 -8.09 5.71
C ASN A 111 3.50 -6.82 6.20
N VAL A 112 2.59 -6.28 5.40
CA VAL A 112 1.77 -5.10 5.78
C VAL A 112 0.83 -5.46 6.92
N GLU A 113 0.13 -6.59 6.83
CA GLU A 113 -0.78 -7.05 7.88
C GLU A 113 -0.06 -7.23 9.22
N GLU A 114 1.08 -7.93 9.23
CA GLU A 114 1.89 -8.11 10.43
C GLU A 114 2.33 -6.77 11.03
N THR A 115 2.79 -5.84 10.18
CA THR A 115 3.27 -4.53 10.62
C THR A 115 2.15 -3.70 11.24
N LEU A 116 1.02 -3.57 10.54
CA LEU A 116 -0.09 -2.72 11.01
C LEU A 116 -0.84 -3.35 12.19
N LYS A 117 -1.03 -4.68 12.20
CA LYS A 117 -1.66 -5.39 13.34
C LYS A 117 -0.77 -5.39 14.59
N GLY A 118 0.55 -5.41 14.41
CA GLY A 118 1.51 -5.37 15.51
C GLY A 118 1.82 -3.95 16.04
N ALA A 119 1.38 -2.90 15.33
CA ALA A 119 1.65 -1.53 15.73
C ALA A 119 0.65 -1.03 16.78
N THR A 120 1.18 -0.29 17.77
CA THR A 120 0.39 0.49 18.72
C THR A 120 0.27 1.94 18.25
N GLU A 121 -0.65 2.71 18.86
CA GLU A 121 -0.75 4.14 18.62
C GLU A 121 0.57 4.86 18.92
N GLU A 122 1.24 4.49 20.00
CA GLU A 122 2.57 5.02 20.36
C GLU A 122 3.59 4.74 19.24
N THR A 123 3.64 3.50 18.74
CA THR A 123 4.50 3.13 17.61
C THR A 123 4.19 3.93 16.36
N ALA A 124 2.91 4.11 16.03
CA ALA A 124 2.47 4.83 14.84
C ALA A 124 2.82 6.33 14.89
N GLN A 125 2.75 6.94 16.08
CA GLN A 125 3.12 8.34 16.30
C GLN A 125 4.64 8.52 16.53
N GLY A 126 5.35 7.45 16.87
CA GLY A 126 6.81 7.46 17.02
C GLY A 126 7.51 7.81 15.70
N HIS A 127 8.58 8.59 15.77
CA HIS A 127 9.34 8.99 14.60
C HIS A 127 10.11 7.81 14.00
N TRP A 128 10.11 7.76 12.69
CA TRP A 128 10.94 6.91 11.87
C TRP A 128 11.94 7.76 11.11
N HIS A 129 13.20 7.31 11.05
CA HIS A 129 14.32 8.06 10.49
C HIS A 129 14.88 7.33 9.28
N LEU A 130 14.95 8.02 8.13
CA LEU A 130 15.59 7.54 6.92
C LEU A 130 17.00 8.11 6.85
N MET A 131 18.00 7.22 6.75
CA MET A 131 19.40 7.55 6.79
C MET A 131 20.09 7.27 5.45
N VAL A 132 21.17 8.00 5.16
CA VAL A 132 22.20 7.67 4.18
C VAL A 132 23.53 7.66 4.92
N GLY A 133 23.97 6.50 5.37
CA GLY A 133 25.07 6.38 6.33
C GLY A 133 24.72 7.11 7.63
N GLU A 134 25.58 8.05 8.05
CA GLU A 134 25.35 8.84 9.25
C GLU A 134 24.40 10.04 9.07
N LYS A 135 24.00 10.34 7.83
CA LYS A 135 23.16 11.52 7.53
C LYS A 135 21.68 11.15 7.57
N GLU A 136 20.94 11.79 8.47
CA GLU A 136 19.47 11.76 8.44
C GLU A 136 18.97 12.61 7.25
N ILE A 137 18.14 11.97 6.39
CA ILE A 137 17.53 12.64 5.24
C ILE A 137 16.01 12.83 5.39
N MET A 138 15.39 12.11 6.33
CA MET A 138 13.98 12.26 6.68
C MET A 138 13.76 11.81 8.12
N SER A 139 12.92 12.55 8.85
CA SER A 139 12.34 12.14 10.14
C SER A 139 10.85 12.46 10.11
N THR A 140 10.01 11.45 10.36
CA THR A 140 8.56 11.60 10.26
C THR A 140 7.86 10.58 11.16
N PRO A 141 6.63 10.83 11.66
CA PRO A 141 5.84 9.79 12.30
C PRO A 141 5.68 8.58 11.39
N ARG A 142 5.75 7.35 11.94
CA ARG A 142 5.60 6.13 11.13
C ARG A 142 4.29 6.09 10.34
N SER A 143 3.20 6.54 10.95
CA SER A 143 1.90 6.66 10.27
C SER A 143 1.98 7.53 9.02
N SER A 144 2.73 8.62 9.05
CA SER A 144 2.98 9.48 7.88
C SER A 144 3.84 8.79 6.84
N ALA A 145 4.85 8.00 7.25
CA ALA A 145 5.65 7.19 6.33
C ALA A 145 4.79 6.12 5.65
N TRP A 146 3.94 5.40 6.41
CA TRP A 146 3.00 4.42 5.83
C TRP A 146 2.04 5.08 4.83
N ARG A 147 1.53 6.28 5.13
CA ARG A 147 0.65 7.00 4.21
C ARG A 147 1.38 7.47 2.96
N SER A 148 2.53 8.13 3.10
CA SER A 148 3.20 8.83 2.00
C SER A 148 4.05 7.91 1.13
N ILE A 149 4.93 7.09 1.75
CA ILE A 149 5.88 6.26 0.99
C ILE A 149 5.43 4.81 0.81
N MET A 150 4.48 4.30 1.60
CA MET A 150 3.91 2.97 1.37
C MET A 150 2.68 3.06 0.45
N LEU A 151 1.60 3.70 0.88
CA LEU A 151 0.34 3.73 0.12
C LEU A 151 0.39 4.65 -1.10
N ASN A 152 0.75 5.93 -0.94
CA ASN A 152 0.75 6.87 -2.07
C ASN A 152 1.75 6.47 -3.15
N HIS A 153 2.91 5.94 -2.78
CA HIS A 153 3.91 5.44 -3.71
C HIS A 153 3.38 4.22 -4.49
N TRP A 154 2.66 3.33 -3.80
CA TRP A 154 2.00 2.19 -4.42
C TRP A 154 0.95 2.60 -5.45
N TYR A 155 0.08 3.54 -5.09
CA TYR A 155 -0.95 4.08 -5.99
C TYR A 155 -0.34 4.78 -7.20
N HIS A 156 0.75 5.52 -6.99
CA HIS A 156 1.49 6.17 -8.06
C HIS A 156 1.99 5.15 -9.11
N HIS A 157 2.66 4.09 -8.69
CA HIS A 157 3.17 3.08 -9.63
C HIS A 157 2.05 2.26 -10.28
N ARG A 158 0.97 1.98 -9.57
CA ARG A 158 -0.20 1.33 -10.18
C ARG A 158 -0.81 2.20 -11.28
N GLY A 159 -0.89 3.51 -11.09
CA GLY A 159 -1.31 4.44 -12.14
C GLY A 159 -0.36 4.42 -13.35
N GLN A 160 0.96 4.34 -13.13
CA GLN A 160 1.93 4.18 -14.22
C GLN A 160 1.72 2.86 -14.98
N LEU A 161 1.46 1.75 -14.27
CA LEU A 161 1.19 0.46 -14.92
C LEU A 161 -0.05 0.51 -15.79
N ALA A 162 -1.11 1.21 -15.38
CA ALA A 162 -2.30 1.41 -16.21
C ALA A 162 -1.96 2.10 -17.54
N VAL A 163 -1.04 3.08 -17.53
CA VAL A 163 -0.54 3.71 -18.77
C VAL A 163 0.27 2.73 -19.62
N TYR A 164 1.11 1.89 -19.01
CA TYR A 164 1.88 0.87 -19.74
C TYR A 164 0.96 -0.13 -20.44
N LEU A 165 -0.08 -0.62 -19.74
CA LEU A 165 -1.07 -1.50 -20.32
C LEU A 165 -1.77 -0.84 -21.53
N ARG A 166 -2.16 0.44 -21.40
CA ARG A 166 -2.77 1.19 -22.50
C ARG A 166 -1.85 1.32 -23.71
N LEU A 167 -0.56 1.56 -23.52
CA LEU A 167 0.42 1.64 -24.60
C LEU A 167 0.64 0.30 -25.33
N LEU A 168 0.26 -0.79 -24.70
CA LEU A 168 0.30 -2.15 -25.26
C LEU A 168 -1.07 -2.62 -25.81
N ASP A 169 -2.05 -1.71 -25.90
CA ASP A 169 -3.43 -2.01 -26.31
C ASP A 169 -4.13 -3.06 -25.43
N ILE A 170 -3.72 -3.15 -24.15
CA ILE A 170 -4.33 -4.05 -23.17
C ILE A 170 -5.47 -3.32 -22.46
N PRO A 171 -6.65 -3.94 -22.33
CA PRO A 171 -7.77 -3.35 -21.60
C PRO A 171 -7.39 -3.02 -20.16
N VAL A 172 -7.62 -1.76 -19.76
CA VAL A 172 -7.31 -1.25 -18.41
C VAL A 172 -8.55 -1.40 -17.53
N PRO A 173 -8.46 -2.09 -16.37
CA PRO A 173 -9.59 -2.20 -15.46
C PRO A 173 -9.98 -0.85 -14.87
N SER A 174 -11.23 -0.73 -14.43
CA SER A 174 -11.70 0.38 -13.58
C SER A 174 -10.90 0.36 -12.26
N ILE A 175 -10.29 1.49 -11.87
CA ILE A 175 -9.50 1.62 -10.64
C ILE A 175 -10.29 2.47 -9.62
N TYR A 176 -10.33 3.78 -9.77
CA TYR A 176 -11.10 4.71 -8.92
C TYR A 176 -12.32 5.30 -9.65
N GLY A 177 -12.60 4.82 -10.81
CA GLY A 177 -13.68 5.27 -11.68
C GLY A 177 -13.64 4.52 -13.00
N PRO A 178 -14.53 4.82 -13.95
CA PRO A 178 -14.58 4.13 -15.23
C PRO A 178 -13.28 4.32 -16.02
N SER A 179 -12.84 3.27 -16.70
CA SER A 179 -11.85 3.35 -17.78
C SER A 179 -12.55 3.41 -19.13
N ALA A 180 -11.78 3.48 -20.23
CA ALA A 180 -12.36 3.36 -21.57
C ALA A 180 -12.86 1.92 -21.87
N ASP A 181 -12.42 0.94 -21.07
CA ASP A 181 -12.68 -0.50 -21.31
C ASP A 181 -13.63 -1.10 -20.28
N GLU A 182 -13.82 -0.45 -19.14
CA GLU A 182 -14.59 -1.00 -18.03
C GLU A 182 -15.31 0.11 -17.25
N SER A 183 -16.60 -0.11 -16.97
CA SER A 183 -17.42 0.78 -16.11
C SER A 183 -17.83 0.03 -14.85
N PRO A 184 -17.62 0.60 -13.65
CA PRO A 184 -18.12 0.03 -12.40
C PRO A 184 -19.63 0.22 -12.24
N PHE A 185 -20.29 0.92 -13.18
CA PHE A 185 -21.71 1.27 -13.13
C PHE A 185 -22.56 0.48 -14.13
N SER A 186 -21.98 -0.47 -14.86
CA SER A 186 -22.66 -1.29 -15.87
C SER A 186 -22.94 -2.70 -15.36
#